data_070c119f6e10109dc4bbdfdd5ec1b0ce
#
_entry.id   070c119f6e10109dc4bbdfdd5ec1b0ce
#
_cell.length_a   1.000
_cell.length_b   1.000
_cell.length_c   1.000
_cell.angle_alpha   90.00
_cell.angle_beta   90.00
_cell.angle_gamma   90.00
#
_symmetry.space_group_name_H-M   'P 1'
#
loop_
_entity.id
_entity.type
_entity.pdbx_description
1 polymer ?
#
loop_
_entity_poly.entity_id
_entity_poly.type
_entity_poly.pdbx_seq_one_letter_code
_entity_poly.pdbx_strand_id
1 'polypeptide(L)'
;MKKMLLTAIVCLISALASGSDGTGVLGERVCKDVKPFSALNISNCCNVVYEQGDEYKVRVVAEKALLDSIADIADCKVVGGMLVVSVKNVNAGFLSSLERVDFKHGEVFVNGVPYVRVRKEVTVYVTAPNINRFLCQGNGSLRVDKMDADNVEFFVSDAGSLRADKMDTDNVEFFVSGAGSVDIKQLNANDATFHVSCSGSGLVDVRCTGTLLCNVSGAGSIEFSGTAAKFDKIVSGCGSVCCSELRCSDKKVMGKNKACSEGERLVFGDVE
;
A
#
# COMPACT_ATOMS: atom_id res chain seq x y z
N MET A 1 -28.57 -11.83 -8.52
CA MET A 1 -27.56 -10.93 -9.10
C MET A 1 -26.23 -10.90 -8.32
N LYS A 2 -26.18 -11.12 -6.98
CA LYS A 2 -24.91 -11.15 -6.19
C LYS A 2 -23.97 -12.33 -6.53
N LYS A 3 -24.47 -13.46 -7.03
CA LYS A 3 -23.60 -14.62 -7.38
C LYS A 3 -22.81 -14.48 -8.69
N MET A 4 -23.22 -13.61 -9.60
CA MET A 4 -22.49 -13.38 -10.87
C MET A 4 -21.28 -12.47 -10.72
N LEU A 5 -21.25 -11.60 -9.70
CA LEU A 5 -20.11 -10.71 -9.46
C LEU A 5 -18.89 -11.46 -8.92
N LEU A 6 -19.13 -12.45 -8.05
CA LEU A 6 -18.05 -13.27 -7.47
C LEU A 6 -17.33 -14.13 -8.51
N THR A 7 -18.07 -14.63 -9.51
CA THR A 7 -17.51 -15.45 -10.60
C THR A 7 -16.68 -14.60 -11.58
N ALA A 8 -17.02 -13.33 -11.77
CA ALA A 8 -16.28 -12.42 -12.63
C ALA A 8 -14.89 -12.04 -12.06
N ILE A 9 -14.78 -11.90 -10.74
CA ILE A 9 -13.50 -11.60 -10.07
C ILE A 9 -12.56 -12.79 -10.14
N VAL A 10 -13.06 -14.01 -9.99
CA VAL A 10 -12.25 -15.24 -10.15
C VAL A 10 -11.77 -15.40 -11.60
N CYS A 11 -12.57 -15.03 -12.60
CA CYS A 11 -12.15 -15.07 -14.01
C CYS A 11 -11.17 -13.95 -14.38
N LEU A 12 -11.19 -12.79 -13.71
CA LEU A 12 -10.23 -11.72 -13.97
C LEU A 12 -8.82 -12.06 -13.47
N ILE A 13 -8.73 -12.80 -12.37
CA ILE A 13 -7.44 -13.27 -11.82
C ILE A 13 -6.81 -14.31 -12.75
N SER A 14 -7.61 -15.16 -13.39
CA SER A 14 -7.11 -16.13 -14.38
C SER A 14 -6.70 -15.49 -15.72
N ALA A 15 -7.25 -14.33 -16.09
CA ALA A 15 -6.91 -13.62 -17.31
C ALA A 15 -5.61 -12.79 -17.21
N LEU A 16 -5.22 -12.35 -16.01
CA LEU A 16 -3.94 -11.65 -15.76
C LEU A 16 -2.74 -12.62 -15.69
N ALA A 17 -2.98 -13.92 -15.61
CA ALA A 17 -1.97 -14.97 -15.62
C ALA A 17 -1.43 -15.32 -17.02
N SER A 18 -1.89 -14.67 -18.10
CA SER A 18 -1.52 -15.00 -19.49
C SER A 18 -0.32 -14.21 -20.04
N GLY A 19 0.52 -13.64 -19.19
CA GLY A 19 1.81 -13.06 -19.58
C GLY A 19 2.91 -14.11 -19.53
N SER A 20 3.28 -14.63 -20.69
CA SER A 20 4.33 -15.62 -20.90
C SER A 20 5.68 -15.24 -20.28
N ASP A 21 6.15 -16.06 -19.35
CA ASP A 21 7.50 -16.59 -19.19
C ASP A 21 7.64 -17.22 -17.80
N GLY A 22 7.66 -18.55 -17.73
CA GLY A 22 7.95 -19.33 -16.51
C GLY A 22 6.77 -19.41 -15.54
N THR A 23 5.64 -19.91 -16.00
CA THR A 23 4.39 -19.92 -15.26
C THR A 23 4.33 -21.03 -14.23
N GLY A 24 4.67 -20.73 -12.99
CA GLY A 24 4.17 -21.50 -11.87
C GLY A 24 2.64 -21.32 -11.76
N VAL A 25 1.89 -22.40 -11.61
CA VAL A 25 0.45 -22.36 -11.36
C VAL A 25 0.22 -21.68 -10.02
N LEU A 26 -0.56 -20.60 -9.98
CA LEU A 26 -0.94 -19.95 -8.74
C LEU A 26 -1.92 -20.84 -7.96
N GLY A 27 -1.72 -20.90 -6.65
CA GLY A 27 -2.59 -21.55 -5.69
C GLY A 27 -3.12 -20.56 -4.67
N GLU A 28 -4.13 -20.97 -3.94
CA GLU A 28 -4.74 -20.17 -2.88
C GLU A 28 -4.84 -21.00 -1.60
N ARG A 29 -4.56 -20.36 -0.47
CA ARG A 29 -4.77 -20.90 0.88
C ARG A 29 -5.60 -19.91 1.68
N VAL A 30 -6.74 -20.37 2.18
CA VAL A 30 -7.60 -19.57 3.07
C VAL A 30 -7.16 -19.80 4.52
N CYS A 31 -6.92 -18.72 5.27
CA CYS A 31 -6.66 -18.81 6.69
C CYS A 31 -7.96 -19.17 7.42
N LYS A 32 -7.89 -20.21 8.25
CA LYS A 32 -9.05 -20.66 9.05
C LYS A 32 -9.13 -19.85 10.35
N ASP A 33 -10.34 -19.72 10.88
CA ASP A 33 -10.62 -19.17 12.21
C ASP A 33 -10.03 -17.75 12.44
N VAL A 34 -10.14 -16.88 11.43
CA VAL A 34 -9.73 -15.48 11.55
C VAL A 34 -10.68 -14.76 12.51
N LYS A 35 -10.14 -14.34 13.67
CA LYS A 35 -10.91 -13.55 14.65
C LYS A 35 -11.14 -12.13 14.12
N PRO A 36 -12.19 -11.42 14.59
CA PRO A 36 -12.40 -10.02 14.27
C PRO A 36 -11.17 -9.15 14.62
N PHE A 37 -10.87 -8.18 13.76
CA PHE A 37 -9.78 -7.21 13.93
C PHE A 37 -10.19 -5.85 13.37
N SER A 38 -9.61 -4.78 13.91
CA SER A 38 -9.83 -3.40 13.46
C SER A 38 -8.55 -2.72 12.99
N ALA A 39 -7.43 -3.40 13.05
CA ALA A 39 -6.13 -2.90 12.59
C ALA A 39 -5.41 -3.97 11.75
N LEU A 40 -4.60 -3.51 10.79
CA LEU A 40 -3.79 -4.35 9.91
C LEU A 40 -2.32 -3.93 9.99
N ASN A 41 -1.44 -4.86 10.30
CA ASN A 41 0.00 -4.66 10.30
C ASN A 41 0.64 -5.55 9.23
N ILE A 42 1.31 -4.93 8.28
CA ILE A 42 2.02 -5.56 7.18
C ILE A 42 3.51 -5.38 7.44
N SER A 43 4.22 -6.46 7.55
CA SER A 43 5.67 -6.45 7.78
C SER A 43 6.43 -7.24 6.74
N ASN A 44 7.71 -6.92 6.56
CA ASN A 44 8.60 -7.53 5.58
C ASN A 44 8.18 -7.27 4.11
N CYS A 45 8.55 -8.16 3.19
CA CYS A 45 8.27 -8.06 1.74
C CYS A 45 6.92 -8.74 1.41
N CYS A 46 5.82 -8.23 1.92
CA CYS A 46 4.50 -8.80 1.70
C CYS A 46 3.61 -7.84 0.90
N ASN A 47 2.96 -8.35 -0.14
CA ASN A 47 1.94 -7.63 -0.87
C ASN A 47 0.58 -7.95 -0.25
N VAL A 48 -0.13 -6.93 0.21
CA VAL A 48 -1.46 -7.06 0.78
C VAL A 48 -2.46 -6.27 -0.04
N VAL A 49 -3.58 -6.90 -0.36
CA VAL A 49 -4.75 -6.26 -0.96
C VAL A 49 -5.87 -6.27 0.06
N TYR A 50 -6.31 -5.09 0.46
CA TYR A 50 -7.45 -4.92 1.35
C TYR A 50 -8.70 -4.61 0.54
N GLU A 51 -9.75 -5.38 0.80
CA GLU A 51 -11.10 -5.18 0.28
C GLU A 51 -12.06 -5.01 1.45
N GLN A 52 -12.78 -3.90 1.50
CA GLN A 52 -13.83 -3.74 2.50
C GLN A 52 -15.02 -4.66 2.19
N GLY A 53 -15.47 -5.41 3.20
CA GLY A 53 -16.59 -6.34 3.05
C GLY A 53 -17.10 -6.83 4.41
N ASP A 54 -18.24 -7.48 4.44
CA ASP A 54 -18.99 -7.82 5.67
C ASP A 54 -18.35 -8.95 6.50
N GLU A 55 -17.34 -9.64 5.98
CA GLU A 55 -16.75 -10.82 6.61
C GLU A 55 -15.25 -10.63 6.86
N TYR A 56 -14.74 -11.26 7.93
CA TYR A 56 -13.30 -11.36 8.18
C TYR A 56 -12.74 -12.56 7.41
N LYS A 57 -11.99 -12.30 6.35
CA LYS A 57 -11.41 -13.32 5.50
C LYS A 57 -9.99 -12.97 5.10
N VAL A 58 -9.09 -13.94 5.21
CA VAL A 58 -7.69 -13.82 4.80
C VAL A 58 -7.34 -14.94 3.85
N ARG A 59 -6.83 -14.61 2.68
CA ARG A 59 -6.42 -15.56 1.63
C ARG A 59 -4.98 -15.27 1.23
N VAL A 60 -4.17 -16.30 1.16
CA VAL A 60 -2.78 -16.23 0.70
C VAL A 60 -2.71 -16.82 -0.69
N VAL A 61 -2.25 -16.04 -1.65
CA VAL A 61 -2.05 -16.44 -3.05
C VAL A 61 -0.57 -16.42 -3.36
N ALA A 62 -0.05 -17.53 -3.84
CA ALA A 62 1.33 -17.67 -4.28
C ALA A 62 1.42 -18.81 -5.29
N GLU A 63 2.61 -19.06 -5.87
CA GLU A 63 2.82 -20.27 -6.66
C GLU A 63 2.47 -21.53 -5.85
N LYS A 64 1.75 -22.45 -6.47
CA LYS A 64 1.28 -23.69 -5.83
C LYS A 64 2.43 -24.49 -5.22
N ALA A 65 3.54 -24.63 -5.95
CA ALA A 65 4.72 -25.31 -5.45
C ALA A 65 5.28 -24.67 -4.17
N LEU A 66 5.16 -23.35 -4.04
CA LEU A 66 5.57 -22.61 -2.85
C LEU A 66 4.60 -22.82 -1.68
N LEU A 67 3.29 -22.81 -1.94
CA LEU A 67 2.26 -23.09 -0.94
C LEU A 67 2.33 -24.52 -0.43
N ASP A 68 2.67 -25.48 -1.28
CA ASP A 68 2.77 -26.91 -0.93
C ASP A 68 4.07 -27.22 -0.15
N SER A 69 5.17 -26.53 -0.47
CA SER A 69 6.48 -26.74 0.16
C SER A 69 6.65 -26.02 1.50
N ILE A 70 5.96 -24.92 1.72
CA ILE A 70 6.08 -24.11 2.95
C ILE A 70 4.70 -23.97 3.62
N ALA A 71 4.48 -24.78 4.66
CA ALA A 71 3.20 -24.82 5.37
C ALA A 71 2.73 -23.44 5.85
N ASP A 72 3.66 -22.61 6.33
CA ASP A 72 3.41 -21.26 6.89
C ASP A 72 4.20 -20.20 6.14
N ILE A 73 4.01 -20.11 4.81
CA ILE A 73 4.70 -19.11 4.00
C ILE A 73 4.32 -17.67 4.40
N ALA A 74 3.06 -17.47 4.73
CA ALA A 74 2.56 -16.24 5.33
C ALA A 74 2.03 -16.54 6.73
N ASP A 75 2.50 -15.81 7.72
CA ASP A 75 1.95 -15.81 9.07
C ASP A 75 0.89 -14.72 9.16
N CYS A 76 -0.37 -15.15 9.33
CA CYS A 76 -1.52 -14.26 9.43
C CYS A 76 -2.20 -14.54 10.78
N LYS A 77 -1.89 -13.71 11.78
CA LYS A 77 -2.39 -13.88 13.15
C LYS A 77 -3.05 -12.62 13.65
N VAL A 78 -4.17 -12.78 14.35
CA VAL A 78 -4.81 -11.68 15.07
C VAL A 78 -4.30 -11.64 16.50
N VAL A 79 -3.62 -10.54 16.83
CA VAL A 79 -3.05 -10.27 18.16
C VAL A 79 -3.57 -8.92 18.65
N GLY A 80 -4.25 -8.89 19.77
CA GLY A 80 -4.78 -7.64 20.37
C GLY A 80 -5.71 -6.84 19.44
N GLY A 81 -6.53 -7.52 18.62
CA GLY A 81 -7.43 -6.87 17.67
C GLY A 81 -6.73 -6.37 16.39
N MET A 82 -5.47 -6.70 16.17
CA MET A 82 -4.70 -6.37 14.98
C MET A 82 -4.38 -7.64 14.20
N LEU A 83 -4.69 -7.67 12.91
CA LEU A 83 -4.20 -8.71 12.00
C LEU A 83 -2.74 -8.39 11.63
N VAL A 84 -1.83 -9.25 12.03
CA VAL A 84 -0.41 -9.18 11.64
C VAL A 84 -0.19 -10.11 10.47
N VAL A 85 0.28 -9.54 9.37
CA VAL A 85 0.64 -10.25 8.14
C VAL A 85 2.14 -10.14 7.92
N SER A 86 2.82 -11.28 7.90
CA SER A 86 4.24 -11.33 7.56
C SER A 86 4.53 -12.52 6.65
N VAL A 87 5.42 -12.33 5.70
CA VAL A 87 5.89 -13.42 4.83
C VAL A 87 7.26 -13.86 5.27
N LYS A 88 7.44 -15.16 5.44
CA LYS A 88 8.76 -15.73 5.74
C LYS A 88 9.73 -15.42 4.61
N ASN A 89 10.94 -15.00 4.96
CA ASN A 89 11.99 -14.77 3.97
C ASN A 89 12.45 -16.11 3.39
N VAL A 90 11.84 -16.50 2.28
CA VAL A 90 12.12 -17.77 1.58
C VAL A 90 13.55 -17.82 1.04
N ASN A 91 14.20 -16.65 0.89
CA ASN A 91 15.58 -16.55 0.39
C ASN A 91 16.62 -16.97 1.42
N ALA A 92 16.39 -16.72 2.70
CA ALA A 92 17.37 -17.03 3.74
C ALA A 92 17.61 -18.55 3.88
N GLY A 93 16.54 -19.35 3.84
CA GLY A 93 16.65 -20.81 3.88
C GLY A 93 17.24 -21.40 2.60
N PHE A 94 16.91 -20.83 1.45
CA PHE A 94 17.41 -21.27 0.16
C PHE A 94 18.92 -20.97 -0.02
N LEU A 95 19.36 -19.77 0.36
CA LEU A 95 20.78 -19.39 0.30
C LEU A 95 21.64 -20.23 1.24
N SER A 96 21.12 -20.67 2.39
CA SER A 96 21.85 -21.53 3.33
C SER A 96 21.94 -22.99 2.87
N SER A 97 21.08 -23.43 1.92
CA SER A 97 21.09 -24.79 1.34
C SER A 97 21.79 -24.87 0.00
N LEU A 98 22.40 -23.79 -0.50
CA LEU A 98 23.16 -23.76 -1.74
C LEU A 98 24.52 -24.41 -1.53
N GLU A 99 24.63 -25.70 -1.82
CA GLU A 99 25.94 -26.41 -1.87
C GLU A 99 26.65 -26.20 -3.20
N ARG A 100 25.90 -26.10 -4.30
CA ARG A 100 26.45 -25.99 -5.64
C ARG A 100 25.55 -25.24 -6.61
N VAL A 101 26.10 -24.23 -7.30
CA VAL A 101 25.45 -23.52 -8.41
C VAL A 101 26.26 -23.76 -9.69
N ASP A 102 25.66 -24.38 -10.69
CA ASP A 102 26.24 -24.62 -12.01
C ASP A 102 25.50 -23.79 -13.07
N PHE A 103 26.24 -23.27 -14.04
CA PHE A 103 25.71 -22.62 -15.24
C PHE A 103 25.97 -23.52 -16.46
N LYS A 104 24.93 -24.01 -17.09
CA LYS A 104 25.03 -24.86 -18.28
C LYS A 104 24.02 -24.38 -19.33
N HIS A 105 24.52 -24.13 -20.55
CA HIS A 105 23.71 -23.76 -21.73
C HIS A 105 22.76 -22.53 -21.49
N GLY A 106 23.19 -21.58 -20.66
CA GLY A 106 22.34 -20.39 -20.32
C GLY A 106 21.33 -20.62 -19.21
N GLU A 107 21.28 -21.82 -18.63
CA GLU A 107 20.43 -22.17 -17.50
C GLU A 107 21.22 -22.26 -16.20
N VAL A 108 20.58 -21.93 -15.10
CA VAL A 108 21.13 -22.04 -13.73
C VAL A 108 20.68 -23.37 -13.14
N PHE A 109 21.58 -24.16 -12.63
CA PHE A 109 21.29 -25.36 -11.86
C PHE A 109 21.70 -25.16 -10.41
N VAL A 110 20.86 -25.56 -9.49
CA VAL A 110 21.15 -25.56 -8.05
C VAL A 110 21.11 -26.99 -7.55
N ASN A 111 22.22 -27.45 -6.99
CA ASN A 111 22.39 -28.83 -6.55
C ASN A 111 22.03 -29.87 -7.65
N GLY A 112 22.34 -29.53 -8.92
CA GLY A 112 22.07 -30.39 -10.07
C GLY A 112 20.64 -30.36 -10.61
N VAL A 113 19.74 -29.56 -10.03
CA VAL A 113 18.36 -29.37 -10.49
C VAL A 113 18.26 -28.03 -11.24
N PRO A 114 17.58 -27.96 -12.41
CA PRO A 114 17.35 -26.69 -13.10
C PRO A 114 16.71 -25.69 -12.17
N TYR A 115 17.34 -24.51 -12.04
CA TYR A 115 16.77 -23.42 -11.26
C TYR A 115 15.71 -22.70 -12.09
N VAL A 116 14.48 -23.04 -11.85
CA VAL A 116 13.35 -22.26 -12.35
C VAL A 116 13.21 -21.03 -11.45
N ARG A 117 13.28 -19.83 -12.04
CA ARG A 117 13.03 -18.58 -11.32
C ARG A 117 11.58 -18.57 -10.88
N VAL A 118 11.31 -19.11 -9.71
CA VAL A 118 9.98 -19.04 -9.07
C VAL A 118 9.71 -17.57 -8.80
N ARG A 119 8.63 -17.02 -9.34
CA ARG A 119 8.13 -15.70 -8.92
C ARG A 119 7.74 -15.83 -7.46
N LYS A 120 8.57 -15.30 -6.57
CA LYS A 120 8.37 -15.40 -5.12
C LYS A 120 7.38 -14.35 -4.60
N GLU A 121 6.42 -13.95 -5.41
CA GLU A 121 5.40 -13.00 -4.99
C GLU A 121 4.32 -13.73 -4.19
N VAL A 122 4.23 -13.38 -2.93
CA VAL A 122 3.14 -13.79 -2.06
C VAL A 122 2.22 -12.59 -1.90
N THR A 123 0.96 -12.77 -2.28
CA THR A 123 -0.08 -11.75 -2.09
C THR A 123 -1.08 -12.24 -1.07
N VAL A 124 -1.36 -11.42 -0.08
CA VAL A 124 -2.36 -11.70 0.94
C VAL A 124 -3.57 -10.80 0.72
N TYR A 125 -4.71 -11.41 0.45
CA TYR A 125 -5.99 -10.72 0.33
C TYR A 125 -6.67 -10.71 1.70
N VAL A 126 -7.04 -9.53 2.16
CA VAL A 126 -7.68 -9.29 3.45
C VAL A 126 -9.04 -8.66 3.21
N THR A 127 -10.10 -9.33 3.65
CA THR A 127 -11.45 -8.75 3.67
C THR A 127 -11.86 -8.50 5.12
N ALA A 128 -12.36 -7.31 5.41
CA ALA A 128 -12.90 -6.97 6.74
C ALA A 128 -13.87 -5.78 6.63
N PRO A 129 -14.85 -5.65 7.54
CA PRO A 129 -15.85 -4.59 7.46
C PRO A 129 -15.27 -3.21 7.76
N ASN A 130 -14.53 -3.07 8.84
CA ASN A 130 -14.00 -1.80 9.32
C ASN A 130 -12.58 -1.96 9.83
N ILE A 131 -11.63 -1.37 9.13
CA ILE A 131 -10.26 -1.21 9.60
C ILE A 131 -9.99 0.28 9.75
N ASN A 132 -9.58 0.70 10.93
CA ASN A 132 -9.30 2.09 11.25
C ASN A 132 -7.80 2.40 11.36
N ARG A 133 -6.94 1.39 11.32
CA ARG A 133 -5.48 1.57 11.41
C ARG A 133 -4.75 0.59 10.52
N PHE A 134 -3.88 1.12 9.65
CA PHE A 134 -3.01 0.35 8.76
C PHE A 134 -1.54 0.69 9.04
N LEU A 135 -0.73 -0.33 9.25
CA LEU A 135 0.71 -0.21 9.40
C LEU A 135 1.39 -0.98 8.26
N CYS A 136 2.12 -0.30 7.41
CA CYS A 136 2.89 -0.88 6.31
C CYS A 136 4.38 -0.62 6.55
N GLN A 137 5.11 -1.65 6.93
CA GLN A 137 6.49 -1.57 7.38
C GLN A 137 7.43 -2.43 6.53
N GLY A 138 8.72 -2.11 6.55
CA GLY A 138 9.73 -2.79 5.76
C GLY A 138 9.55 -2.51 4.27
N ASN A 139 9.58 -3.53 3.41
CA ASN A 139 9.34 -3.44 1.97
C ASN A 139 7.93 -3.94 1.59
N GLY A 140 7.00 -3.88 2.54
CA GLY A 140 5.62 -4.31 2.30
C GLY A 140 4.85 -3.34 1.39
N SER A 141 3.84 -3.86 0.72
CA SER A 141 2.91 -3.04 -0.04
C SER A 141 1.47 -3.28 0.41
N LEU A 142 0.72 -2.20 0.54
CA LEU A 142 -0.72 -2.23 0.79
C LEU A 142 -1.44 -1.62 -0.40
N ARG A 143 -2.37 -2.37 -0.96
CA ARG A 143 -3.34 -1.87 -1.93
C ARG A 143 -4.73 -1.85 -1.32
N VAL A 144 -5.42 -0.73 -1.47
CA VAL A 144 -6.81 -0.52 -1.06
C VAL A 144 -7.60 -0.18 -2.32
N ASP A 145 -8.51 -1.08 -2.75
CA ASP A 145 -9.29 -0.81 -3.97
C ASP A 145 -10.38 0.23 -3.68
N LYS A 146 -11.16 0.01 -2.64
CA LYS A 146 -12.16 0.95 -2.15
C LYS A 146 -12.30 0.84 -0.64
N MET A 147 -12.45 2.00 0.01
CA MET A 147 -12.64 2.09 1.46
C MET A 147 -13.64 3.20 1.80
N ASP A 148 -14.50 2.91 2.75
CA ASP A 148 -15.45 3.84 3.37
C ASP A 148 -15.34 3.69 4.89
N ALA A 149 -14.87 4.74 5.59
CA ALA A 149 -14.61 4.68 7.02
C ALA A 149 -14.64 6.08 7.64
N ASP A 150 -15.20 6.21 8.85
CA ASP A 150 -15.28 7.51 9.52
C ASP A 150 -13.90 8.09 9.85
N ASN A 151 -13.04 7.30 10.52
CA ASN A 151 -11.70 7.73 10.92
C ASN A 151 -10.69 6.64 10.61
N VAL A 152 -9.60 6.99 9.94
CA VAL A 152 -8.56 6.03 9.59
C VAL A 152 -7.15 6.61 9.68
N GLU A 153 -6.21 5.79 10.15
CA GLU A 153 -4.79 6.11 10.26
C GLU A 153 -3.95 5.16 9.41
N PHE A 154 -3.03 5.72 8.63
CA PHE A 154 -2.05 4.98 7.84
C PHE A 154 -0.63 5.31 8.29
N PHE A 155 0.12 4.29 8.63
CA PHE A 155 1.54 4.37 8.97
C PHE A 155 2.33 3.64 7.89
N VAL A 156 3.07 4.38 7.07
CA VAL A 156 3.92 3.84 6.01
C VAL A 156 5.37 4.16 6.37
N SER A 157 6.16 3.14 6.65
CA SER A 157 7.53 3.32 7.11
C SER A 157 8.55 2.47 6.36
N ASP A 158 9.82 2.75 6.58
CA ASP A 158 10.97 2.14 5.90
C ASP A 158 10.90 2.32 4.37
N ALA A 159 10.68 1.26 3.59
CA ALA A 159 10.42 1.30 2.16
C ALA A 159 8.99 0.81 1.81
N GLY A 160 8.08 0.88 2.78
CA GLY A 160 6.69 0.49 2.60
C GLY A 160 5.97 1.34 1.56
N SER A 161 4.93 0.78 0.94
CA SER A 161 4.12 1.50 -0.04
C SER A 161 2.63 1.31 0.21
N LEU A 162 1.87 2.41 0.07
CA LEU A 162 0.41 2.41 0.07
C LEU A 162 -0.09 2.88 -1.30
N ARG A 163 -0.98 2.11 -1.89
CA ARG A 163 -1.75 2.54 -3.07
C ARG A 163 -3.23 2.39 -2.79
N ALA A 164 -3.99 3.46 -3.00
CA ALA A 164 -5.44 3.43 -2.90
C ALA A 164 -6.09 3.92 -4.19
N ASP A 165 -7.12 3.19 -4.67
CA ASP A 165 -7.86 3.62 -5.84
C ASP A 165 -8.95 4.62 -5.42
N LYS A 166 -9.70 4.34 -4.35
CA LYS A 166 -10.69 5.25 -3.81
C LYS A 166 -10.83 5.13 -2.29
N MET A 167 -10.85 6.27 -1.61
CA MET A 167 -11.09 6.37 -0.18
C MET A 167 -12.14 7.45 0.10
N ASP A 168 -13.20 7.06 0.79
CA ASP A 168 -14.24 7.95 1.30
C ASP A 168 -14.13 7.93 2.84
N THR A 169 -13.88 9.07 3.51
CA THR A 169 -13.67 9.12 4.96
C THR A 169 -14.04 10.48 5.54
N ASP A 170 -14.43 10.53 6.81
CA ASP A 170 -14.58 11.80 7.50
C ASP A 170 -13.21 12.39 7.86
N ASN A 171 -12.35 11.59 8.51
CA ASN A 171 -11.03 12.03 8.92
C ASN A 171 -9.97 10.99 8.57
N VAL A 172 -8.86 11.43 8.00
CA VAL A 172 -7.73 10.55 7.70
C VAL A 172 -6.40 11.16 8.07
N GLU A 173 -5.54 10.34 8.67
CA GLU A 173 -4.15 10.70 8.97
C GLU A 173 -3.17 9.76 8.31
N PHE A 174 -2.17 10.32 7.61
CA PHE A 174 -1.08 9.59 6.98
C PHE A 174 0.24 9.96 7.64
N PHE A 175 0.95 8.95 8.13
CA PHE A 175 2.31 9.07 8.66
C PHE A 175 3.26 8.33 7.72
N VAL A 176 3.99 9.09 6.90
CA VAL A 176 4.92 8.56 5.91
C VAL A 176 6.34 8.86 6.35
N SER A 177 7.13 7.82 6.58
CA SER A 177 8.51 7.96 7.09
C SER A 177 9.50 7.03 6.37
N GLY A 178 10.79 7.23 6.60
CA GLY A 178 11.83 6.48 5.88
C GLY A 178 11.87 6.84 4.40
N ALA A 179 11.79 5.87 3.52
CA ALA A 179 11.61 5.98 2.07
C ALA A 179 10.22 5.50 1.63
N GLY A 180 9.24 5.55 2.54
CA GLY A 180 7.86 5.13 2.27
C GLY A 180 7.18 5.95 1.19
N SER A 181 6.19 5.36 0.53
CA SER A 181 5.44 6.03 -0.54
C SER A 181 3.93 5.86 -0.38
N VAL A 182 3.18 6.90 -0.77
CA VAL A 182 1.72 6.91 -0.77
C VAL A 182 1.22 7.40 -2.13
N ASP A 183 0.36 6.61 -2.78
CA ASP A 183 -0.26 6.92 -4.07
C ASP A 183 -1.78 6.72 -3.95
N ILE A 184 -2.54 7.82 -3.96
CA ILE A 184 -3.99 7.81 -3.80
C ILE A 184 -4.63 8.50 -4.98
N LYS A 185 -5.39 7.74 -5.78
CA LYS A 185 -6.04 8.25 -6.99
C LYS A 185 -7.28 9.09 -6.70
N GLN A 186 -7.97 8.79 -5.60
CA GLN A 186 -9.13 9.58 -5.18
C GLN A 186 -9.31 9.48 -3.67
N LEU A 187 -9.07 10.58 -2.96
CA LEU A 187 -9.38 10.74 -1.54
C LEU A 187 -10.51 11.75 -1.40
N ASN A 188 -11.65 11.31 -0.91
CA ASN A 188 -12.72 12.18 -0.45
C ASN A 188 -12.71 12.19 1.07
N ALA A 189 -12.47 13.35 1.67
CA ALA A 189 -12.38 13.49 3.12
C ALA A 189 -13.07 14.78 3.59
N ASN A 190 -13.51 14.80 4.84
CA ASN A 190 -13.83 16.06 5.49
C ASN A 190 -12.51 16.73 5.91
N ASP A 191 -11.71 16.04 6.73
CA ASP A 191 -10.38 16.52 7.11
C ASP A 191 -9.31 15.47 6.76
N ALA A 192 -8.17 15.92 6.21
CA ALA A 192 -7.05 15.05 5.87
C ALA A 192 -5.72 15.64 6.36
N THR A 193 -4.92 14.82 7.03
CA THR A 193 -3.61 15.20 7.56
C THR A 193 -2.52 14.29 7.02
N PHE A 194 -1.44 14.91 6.51
CA PHE A 194 -0.27 14.20 6.02
C PHE A 194 0.99 14.64 6.79
N HIS A 195 1.61 13.68 7.45
CA HIS A 195 2.92 13.83 8.08
C HIS A 195 3.95 13.08 7.25
N VAL A 196 4.79 13.80 6.50
CA VAL A 196 5.84 13.23 5.67
C VAL A 196 7.19 13.56 6.27
N SER A 197 7.96 12.56 6.63
CA SER A 197 9.27 12.73 7.24
C SER A 197 10.35 11.94 6.49
N CYS A 198 11.60 12.28 6.74
CA CYS A 198 12.77 11.69 6.07
C CYS A 198 12.72 11.87 4.54
N SER A 199 12.69 10.77 3.78
CA SER A 199 12.63 10.78 2.30
C SER A 199 11.29 10.26 1.76
N GLY A 200 10.25 10.25 2.59
CA GLY A 200 8.92 9.80 2.19
C GLY A 200 8.36 10.59 1.00
N SER A 201 7.52 9.94 0.21
CA SER A 201 6.91 10.56 -0.96
C SER A 201 5.41 10.29 -1.03
N GLY A 202 4.67 11.19 -1.68
CA GLY A 202 3.23 11.01 -1.89
C GLY A 202 2.73 11.66 -3.17
N LEU A 203 1.72 11.01 -3.78
CA LEU A 203 0.91 11.55 -4.86
C LEU A 203 -0.55 11.33 -4.50
N VAL A 204 -1.32 12.42 -4.37
CA VAL A 204 -2.69 12.35 -3.83
C VAL A 204 -3.63 13.26 -4.63
N ASP A 205 -4.66 12.68 -5.24
CA ASP A 205 -5.82 13.44 -5.71
C ASP A 205 -6.86 13.51 -4.59
N VAL A 206 -7.13 14.72 -4.10
CA VAL A 206 -7.93 14.96 -2.91
C VAL A 206 -9.16 15.83 -3.18
N ARG A 207 -10.27 15.46 -2.56
CA ARG A 207 -11.46 16.32 -2.37
C ARG A 207 -11.73 16.45 -0.88
N CYS A 208 -11.20 17.51 -0.29
CA CYS A 208 -11.33 17.80 1.14
C CYS A 208 -12.34 18.91 1.35
N THR A 209 -13.43 18.63 2.08
CA THR A 209 -14.48 19.61 2.35
C THR A 209 -14.17 20.51 3.55
N GLY A 210 -13.24 20.11 4.40
CA GLY A 210 -12.70 20.86 5.52
C GLY A 210 -11.22 21.21 5.33
N THR A 211 -10.35 20.77 6.24
CA THR A 211 -8.94 21.14 6.27
C THR A 211 -8.05 20.03 5.71
N LEU A 212 -7.27 20.36 4.70
CA LEU A 212 -6.10 19.57 4.28
C LEU A 212 -4.87 20.13 4.97
N LEU A 213 -4.28 19.38 5.89
CA LEU A 213 -3.02 19.73 6.57
C LEU A 213 -1.87 18.88 6.03
N CYS A 214 -0.79 19.52 5.62
CA CYS A 214 0.43 18.81 5.19
C CYS A 214 1.65 19.32 5.95
N ASN A 215 2.28 18.41 6.70
CA ASN A 215 3.51 18.68 7.43
C ASN A 215 4.64 17.83 6.86
N VAL A 216 5.62 18.47 6.21
CA VAL A 216 6.81 17.82 5.66
C VAL A 216 8.03 18.20 6.49
N SER A 217 8.72 17.18 7.00
CA SER A 217 10.00 17.33 7.70
C SER A 217 11.07 16.45 7.06
N GLY A 218 12.29 16.94 6.97
CA GLY A 218 13.37 16.22 6.28
C GLY A 218 13.44 16.52 4.79
N ALA A 219 13.66 15.50 3.95
CA ALA A 219 13.80 15.61 2.48
C ALA A 219 12.62 15.00 1.71
N GLY A 220 11.52 14.72 2.39
CA GLY A 220 10.33 14.13 1.78
C GLY A 220 9.64 15.05 0.78
N SER A 221 8.83 14.48 -0.09
CA SER A 221 8.04 15.23 -1.07
C SER A 221 6.63 14.68 -1.19
N ILE A 222 5.66 15.58 -1.35
CA ILE A 222 4.28 15.19 -1.62
C ILE A 222 3.66 16.14 -2.64
N GLU A 223 2.85 15.58 -3.52
CA GLU A 223 2.09 16.31 -4.53
C GLU A 223 0.60 16.11 -4.31
N PHE A 224 -0.13 17.22 -4.31
CA PHE A 224 -1.58 17.23 -4.22
C PHE A 224 -2.21 17.80 -5.48
N SER A 225 -3.26 17.12 -5.96
CA SER A 225 -4.21 17.62 -6.96
C SER A 225 -5.63 17.62 -6.41
N GLY A 226 -6.57 18.28 -7.09
CA GLY A 226 -7.98 18.26 -6.73
C GLY A 226 -8.45 19.52 -5.98
N THR A 227 -9.19 19.36 -4.88
CA THR A 227 -9.83 20.48 -4.17
C THR A 227 -9.74 20.36 -2.65
N ALA A 228 -9.57 21.49 -1.95
CA ALA A 228 -9.71 21.57 -0.50
C ALA A 228 -10.40 22.90 -0.11
N ALA A 229 -11.22 22.90 0.93
CA ALA A 229 -11.78 24.15 1.44
C ALA A 229 -10.65 24.99 2.09
N LYS A 230 -9.81 24.36 2.88
CA LYS A 230 -8.65 24.98 3.50
C LYS A 230 -7.42 24.11 3.33
N PHE A 231 -6.26 24.74 3.04
CA PHE A 231 -4.98 24.04 2.91
C PHE A 231 -3.92 24.70 3.80
N ASP A 232 -3.46 23.97 4.81
CA ASP A 232 -2.38 24.36 5.70
C ASP A 232 -1.11 23.57 5.35
N LYS A 233 -0.05 24.26 4.90
CA LYS A 233 1.24 23.68 4.53
C LYS A 233 2.31 24.09 5.52
N ILE A 234 3.00 23.12 6.11
CA ILE A 234 4.12 23.31 7.02
C ILE A 234 5.32 22.53 6.46
N VAL A 235 6.42 23.23 6.14
CA VAL A 235 7.63 22.56 5.62
C VAL A 235 8.83 22.95 6.47
N SER A 236 9.51 21.94 7.01
CA SER A 236 10.76 22.07 7.73
C SER A 236 11.82 21.13 7.14
N GLY A 237 12.99 21.63 6.81
CA GLY A 237 14.04 20.87 6.14
C GLY A 237 14.13 21.14 4.65
N CYS A 238 14.58 20.15 3.87
CA CYS A 238 14.79 20.25 2.41
C CYS A 238 13.64 19.63 1.59
N GLY A 239 12.58 19.21 2.25
CA GLY A 239 11.42 18.59 1.60
C GLY A 239 10.57 19.58 0.80
N SER A 240 9.64 19.06 0.01
CA SER A 240 8.76 19.85 -0.83
C SER A 240 7.31 19.41 -0.78
N VAL A 241 6.40 20.37 -0.97
CA VAL A 241 4.97 20.09 -1.20
C VAL A 241 4.58 20.80 -2.49
N CYS A 242 4.24 20.02 -3.51
CA CYS A 242 3.69 20.51 -4.76
C CYS A 242 2.15 20.54 -4.66
N CYS A 243 1.56 21.67 -5.02
CA CYS A 243 0.10 21.87 -4.98
C CYS A 243 -0.36 22.76 -6.16
N SER A 244 0.34 22.65 -7.30
CA SER A 244 0.04 23.43 -8.50
C SER A 244 -1.33 23.10 -9.10
N GLU A 245 -1.81 21.88 -8.91
CA GLU A 245 -3.10 21.40 -9.37
C GLU A 245 -4.17 21.33 -8.26
N LEU A 246 -3.83 21.80 -7.05
CA LEU A 246 -4.78 21.88 -5.93
C LEU A 246 -5.48 23.23 -5.91
N ARG A 247 -6.80 23.22 -6.00
CA ARG A 247 -7.68 24.39 -5.82
C ARG A 247 -8.14 24.49 -4.38
N CYS A 248 -7.93 25.63 -3.74
CA CYS A 248 -8.40 25.87 -2.37
C CYS A 248 -8.90 27.32 -2.18
N SER A 249 -9.89 27.48 -1.32
CA SER A 249 -10.47 28.81 -0.97
C SER A 249 -9.58 29.56 0.01
N ASP A 250 -8.93 28.86 0.96
CA ASP A 250 -8.02 29.43 1.95
C ASP A 250 -6.72 28.61 1.98
N LYS A 251 -5.59 29.31 1.81
CA LYS A 251 -4.26 28.68 1.79
C LYS A 251 -3.31 29.37 2.78
N LYS A 252 -2.81 28.62 3.73
CA LYS A 252 -1.80 29.05 4.69
C LYS A 252 -0.50 28.29 4.52
N VAL A 253 0.61 28.97 4.33
CA VAL A 253 1.95 28.40 4.20
C VAL A 253 2.80 28.84 5.37
N MET A 254 3.36 27.89 6.12
CA MET A 254 4.31 28.12 7.21
C MET A 254 5.60 27.36 6.95
N GLY A 255 6.74 28.01 7.15
CA GLY A 255 8.07 27.40 7.01
C GLY A 255 8.98 28.13 5.99
N LYS A 256 10.28 27.94 6.15
CA LYS A 256 11.29 28.55 5.28
C LYS A 256 11.63 27.60 4.11
N ASN A 257 10.84 27.57 3.07
CA ASN A 257 11.21 26.86 1.87
C ASN A 257 11.64 27.81 0.78
N LYS A 258 12.96 27.89 0.53
CA LYS A 258 13.56 28.70 -0.56
C LYS A 258 13.44 28.00 -1.93
N ALA A 259 12.96 26.78 -2.03
CA ALA A 259 13.05 25.95 -3.23
C ALA A 259 11.79 25.88 -4.12
N CYS A 260 10.68 26.51 -3.74
CA CYS A 260 9.46 26.51 -4.55
C CYS A 260 9.01 27.93 -4.96
N SER A 261 9.96 28.79 -5.39
CA SER A 261 9.62 30.17 -5.81
C SER A 261 9.34 30.34 -7.30
N GLU A 262 9.43 29.28 -8.11
CA GLU A 262 9.13 29.40 -9.55
C GLU A 262 8.12 28.32 -9.96
N GLY A 263 6.82 28.67 -9.95
CA GLY A 263 5.75 27.80 -10.48
C GLY A 263 4.41 27.85 -9.77
N GLU A 264 4.26 28.59 -8.68
CA GLU A 264 2.94 28.75 -8.04
C GLU A 264 2.03 29.66 -8.91
N ARG A 265 1.36 29.04 -9.86
CA ARG A 265 0.23 29.69 -10.56
C ARG A 265 -0.98 29.58 -9.66
N LEU A 266 -1.21 30.60 -8.84
CA LEU A 266 -2.42 30.76 -8.05
C LEU A 266 -3.60 30.91 -9.02
N VAL A 267 -4.42 29.90 -9.15
CA VAL A 267 -5.72 30.02 -9.81
C VAL A 267 -6.75 30.26 -8.71
N PHE A 268 -7.07 31.51 -8.47
CA PHE A 268 -8.25 31.88 -7.72
C PHE A 268 -9.45 31.62 -8.61
N GLY A 269 -10.24 30.61 -8.29
CA GLY A 269 -11.53 30.38 -8.91
C GLY A 269 -12.60 31.03 -8.02
N ASP A 270 -13.29 32.03 -8.57
CA ASP A 270 -14.54 32.50 -7.97
C ASP A 270 -15.50 31.32 -7.93
N VAL A 271 -15.97 31.02 -6.71
CA VAL A 271 -17.04 30.04 -6.49
C VAL A 271 -18.33 30.82 -6.52
N GLU A 272 -19.10 30.70 -7.60
CA GLU A 272 -20.52 31.08 -7.65
C GLU A 272 -21.37 30.02 -6.92
#